data_0a03cc8349be6927cfd67155bfad66b4
#
_entry.id   0a03cc8349be6927cfd67155bfad66b4
#
_cell.length_a   1.000
_cell.length_b   1.000
_cell.length_c   1.000
_cell.angle_alpha   90.00
_cell.angle_beta   90.00
_cell.angle_gamma   90.00
#
_symmetry.space_group_name_H-M   'P 1'
#
loop_
_entity.id
_entity.type
_entity.pdbx_description
1 polymer ?
#
loop_
_entity_poly.entity_id
_entity_poly.type
_entity_poly.pdbx_seq_one_letter_code
_entity_poly.pdbx_strand_id
1 'polypeptide(L)'
;MTERILIASYVEPDLVERVRRTVPEIEVIYRPDLLRPPRYPADHKGADRDRTPEQEAEWRGLLGEATILYDFDHTHLDDLPDLAPNVHWVQATSAGIGQLVGRQAYADRMPDTVFTTARGVHAIPLAEFAAMSMLMHSRRAGH
;
A
#
# COMPACT_ATOMS: atom_id res chain seq x y z
N MET A 1 15.99 -17.28 -5.92
CA MET A 1 16.07 -15.85 -5.53
C MET A 1 15.36 -15.70 -4.20
N THR A 2 15.91 -14.96 -3.25
CA THR A 2 15.23 -14.72 -1.96
C THR A 2 14.15 -13.66 -2.21
N GLU A 3 12.92 -13.90 -1.76
CA GLU A 3 11.84 -12.95 -1.86
C GLU A 3 12.08 -11.76 -0.93
N ARG A 4 11.78 -10.56 -1.43
CA ARG A 4 11.95 -9.29 -0.71
C ARG A 4 10.66 -8.47 -0.77
N ILE A 5 10.04 -8.27 0.38
CA ILE A 5 8.88 -7.39 0.53
C ILE A 5 9.37 -5.98 0.86
N LEU A 6 9.11 -5.01 -0.02
CA LEU A 6 9.25 -3.60 0.31
C LEU A 6 7.89 -3.04 0.69
N ILE A 7 7.79 -2.49 1.90
CA ILE A 7 6.59 -1.80 2.38
C ILE A 7 6.66 -0.36 1.90
N ALA A 8 5.82 0.00 0.92
CA ALA A 8 5.85 1.27 0.20
C ALA A 8 4.91 2.34 0.78
N SER A 9 4.14 2.02 1.81
CA SER A 9 3.32 2.96 2.58
C SER A 9 3.57 2.81 4.07
N TYR A 10 3.18 3.83 4.86
CA TYR A 10 3.33 3.71 6.31
C TYR A 10 2.46 2.59 6.87
N VAL A 11 3.07 1.78 7.72
CA VAL A 11 2.43 0.72 8.50
C VAL A 11 2.94 0.84 9.93
N GLU A 12 2.08 0.62 10.91
CA GLU A 12 2.47 0.64 12.32
C GLU A 12 3.57 -0.41 12.60
N PRO A 13 4.62 -0.05 13.34
CA PRO A 13 5.79 -0.91 13.52
C PRO A 13 5.49 -2.30 14.09
N ASP A 14 4.50 -2.42 14.97
CA ASP A 14 4.07 -3.69 15.55
C ASP A 14 3.45 -4.64 14.48
N LEU A 15 2.76 -4.07 13.49
CA LEU A 15 2.23 -4.82 12.35
C LEU A 15 3.35 -5.28 11.41
N VAL A 16 4.35 -4.45 11.18
CA VAL A 16 5.54 -4.84 10.41
C VAL A 16 6.27 -6.01 11.09
N GLU A 17 6.46 -5.93 12.41
CA GLU A 17 7.07 -7.01 13.18
C GLU A 17 6.22 -8.30 13.16
N ARG A 18 4.90 -8.14 13.11
CA ARG A 18 4.00 -9.29 12.92
C ARG A 18 4.21 -9.96 11.55
N VAL A 19 4.37 -9.18 10.49
CA VAL A 19 4.69 -9.73 9.15
C VAL A 19 6.02 -10.47 9.20
N ARG A 20 7.09 -9.87 9.72
CA ARG A 20 8.42 -10.49 9.84
C ARG A 20 8.39 -11.83 10.58
N ARG A 21 7.61 -11.91 11.66
CA ARG A 21 7.45 -13.16 12.43
C ARG A 21 6.61 -14.21 11.71
N THR A 22 5.70 -13.79 10.84
CA THR A 22 4.81 -14.72 10.12
C THR A 22 5.51 -15.37 8.93
N VAL A 23 6.44 -14.67 8.31
CA VAL A 23 7.18 -15.11 7.11
C VAL A 23 8.69 -14.90 7.31
N PRO A 24 9.31 -15.62 8.25
CA PRO A 24 10.72 -15.39 8.63
C PRO A 24 11.73 -15.70 7.50
N GLU A 25 11.30 -16.45 6.49
CA GLU A 25 12.08 -16.78 5.29
C GLU A 25 12.11 -15.65 4.25
N ILE A 26 11.28 -14.62 4.39
CA ILE A 26 11.18 -13.50 3.45
C ILE A 26 11.82 -12.26 4.09
N GLU A 27 12.64 -11.56 3.32
CA GLU A 27 13.20 -10.29 3.75
C GLU A 27 12.14 -9.20 3.70
N VAL A 28 11.80 -8.58 4.86
CA VAL A 28 10.84 -7.49 4.95
C VAL A 28 11.56 -6.17 5.17
N ILE A 29 11.60 -5.34 4.14
CA ILE A 29 12.24 -4.03 4.11
C ILE A 29 11.19 -2.97 4.47
N TYR A 30 11.45 -2.24 5.54
CA TYR A 30 10.61 -1.14 6.00
C TYR A 30 11.46 0.04 6.43
N ARG A 31 11.31 1.17 5.71
CA ARG A 31 12.08 2.40 5.92
C ARG A 31 11.12 3.59 6.11
N PRO A 32 10.50 3.70 7.30
CA PRO A 32 9.54 4.78 7.58
C PRO A 32 10.14 6.19 7.44
N ASP A 33 11.46 6.31 7.57
CA ASP A 33 12.22 7.54 7.34
C ASP A 33 12.27 7.98 5.86
N LEU A 34 11.98 7.07 4.93
CA LEU A 34 11.87 7.34 3.49
C LEU A 34 10.40 7.44 3.01
N LEU A 35 9.44 7.08 3.87
CA LEU A 35 8.03 7.10 3.53
C LEU A 35 7.38 8.46 3.89
N ARG A 36 6.22 8.71 3.33
CA ARG A 36 5.35 9.81 3.72
C ARG A 36 4.90 9.61 5.18
N PRO A 37 5.10 10.59 6.08
CA PRO A 37 4.71 10.43 7.48
C PRO A 37 3.17 10.37 7.61
N PRO A 38 2.64 9.50 8.48
CA PRO A 38 1.20 9.41 8.69
C PRO A 38 0.71 10.67 9.41
N ARG A 39 -0.49 11.16 9.03
CA ARG A 39 -1.16 12.31 9.67
C ARG A 39 -2.04 11.86 10.85
N TYR A 40 -2.46 10.60 10.84
CA TYR A 40 -3.30 9.96 11.85
C TYR A 40 -3.07 8.44 11.80
N PRO A 41 -3.52 7.66 12.82
CA PRO A 41 -3.41 6.20 12.80
C PRO A 41 -4.02 5.58 11.53
N ALA A 42 -3.35 4.59 10.95
CA ALA A 42 -3.73 3.91 9.72
C ALA A 42 -3.81 4.79 8.46
N ASP A 43 -3.08 5.91 8.42
CA ASP A 43 -2.97 6.76 7.24
C ASP A 43 -1.92 6.21 6.26
N HIS A 44 -2.34 5.39 5.33
CA HIS A 44 -1.46 4.80 4.30
C HIS A 44 -1.01 5.80 3.23
N LYS A 45 -1.71 6.93 3.06
CA LYS A 45 -1.31 7.96 2.08
C LYS A 45 -0.21 8.87 2.61
N GLY A 46 -0.26 9.18 3.90
CA GLY A 46 0.66 10.09 4.55
C GLY A 46 0.53 11.55 4.09
N ALA A 47 1.29 12.42 4.74
CA ALA A 47 1.50 13.79 4.29
C ALA A 47 2.52 13.84 3.16
N ASP A 48 2.43 14.85 2.29
CA ASP A 48 3.44 15.06 1.26
C ASP A 48 4.80 15.30 1.90
N ARG A 49 5.80 14.66 1.32
CA ARG A 49 7.19 14.74 1.76
C ARG A 49 8.09 14.62 0.56
N ASP A 50 9.06 15.54 0.49
CA ASP A 50 10.15 15.46 -0.46
C ASP A 50 11.31 14.70 0.19
N ARG A 51 11.90 13.75 -0.54
CA ARG A 51 13.16 13.09 -0.18
C ARG A 51 14.33 13.96 -0.60
N THR A 52 15.42 13.93 0.14
CA THR A 52 16.68 14.47 -0.37
C THR A 52 17.17 13.64 -1.56
N PRO A 53 18.09 14.15 -2.39
CA PRO A 53 18.64 13.36 -3.51
C PRO A 53 19.23 12.02 -3.07
N GLU A 54 19.87 11.96 -1.90
CA GLU A 54 20.44 10.74 -1.34
C GLU A 54 19.36 9.76 -0.89
N GLN A 55 18.31 10.26 -0.22
CA GLN A 55 17.15 9.45 0.20
C GLN A 55 16.39 8.92 -1.02
N GLU A 56 16.29 9.72 -2.07
CA GLU A 56 15.63 9.31 -3.30
C GLU A 56 16.44 8.23 -4.03
N ALA A 57 17.76 8.37 -4.10
CA ALA A 57 18.64 7.35 -4.68
C ALA A 57 18.55 6.02 -3.89
N GLU A 58 18.53 6.09 -2.56
CA GLU A 58 18.35 4.92 -1.70
C GLU A 58 17.00 4.26 -1.95
N TRP A 59 15.91 5.05 -1.99
CA TRP A 59 14.56 4.53 -2.22
C TRP A 59 14.42 3.82 -3.57
N ARG A 60 14.98 4.41 -4.65
CA ARG A 60 15.03 3.78 -5.97
C ARG A 60 15.83 2.48 -5.98
N GLY A 61 16.91 2.41 -5.22
CA GLY A 61 17.66 1.17 -5.02
C GLY A 61 16.82 0.07 -4.37
N LEU A 62 16.04 0.40 -3.33
CA LEU A 62 15.14 -0.54 -2.66
C LEU A 62 14.02 -1.03 -3.58
N LEU A 63 13.44 -0.15 -4.40
CA LEU A 63 12.46 -0.54 -5.42
C LEU A 63 13.04 -1.52 -6.43
N GLY A 64 14.28 -1.28 -6.89
CA GLY A 64 14.98 -2.16 -7.84
C GLY A 64 15.30 -3.56 -7.30
N GLU A 65 15.42 -3.69 -5.98
CA GLU A 65 15.69 -4.97 -5.31
C GLU A 65 14.43 -5.71 -4.86
N ALA A 66 13.28 -5.02 -4.79
CA ALA A 66 12.02 -5.60 -4.33
C ALA A 66 11.48 -6.62 -5.33
N THR A 67 10.91 -7.71 -4.81
CA THR A 67 10.16 -8.71 -5.59
C THR A 67 8.67 -8.64 -5.31
N ILE A 68 8.29 -8.12 -4.13
CA ILE A 68 6.93 -7.92 -3.68
C ILE A 68 6.81 -6.50 -3.14
N LEU A 69 5.75 -5.78 -3.52
CA LEU A 69 5.38 -4.50 -2.91
C LEU A 69 4.15 -4.65 -2.03
N TYR A 70 4.25 -4.14 -0.82
CA TYR A 70 3.10 -3.84 0.02
C TYR A 70 2.71 -2.38 -0.18
N ASP A 71 1.61 -2.18 -0.87
CA ASP A 71 1.10 -0.95 -1.46
C ASP A 71 1.93 -0.42 -2.64
N PHE A 72 1.35 0.54 -3.37
CA PHE A 72 2.04 1.23 -4.45
C PHE A 72 2.95 2.32 -3.89
N ASP A 73 4.07 2.54 -4.55
CA ASP A 73 4.82 3.77 -4.32
C ASP A 73 4.10 4.95 -4.98
N HIS A 74 3.34 5.69 -4.18
CA HIS A 74 2.57 6.85 -4.64
C HIS A 74 3.44 8.04 -5.07
N THR A 75 4.75 7.96 -4.90
CA THR A 75 5.68 9.00 -5.37
C THR A 75 6.22 8.71 -6.78
N HIS A 76 6.13 7.45 -7.25
CA HIS A 76 6.65 6.96 -8.52
C HIS A 76 5.64 6.12 -9.30
N LEU A 77 4.38 6.56 -9.36
CA LEU A 77 3.37 5.78 -10.07
C LEU A 77 3.65 5.65 -11.57
N ASP A 78 4.19 6.69 -12.21
CA ASP A 78 4.42 6.72 -13.65
C ASP A 78 5.64 5.90 -14.08
N ASP A 79 6.68 5.86 -13.26
CA ASP A 79 7.95 5.18 -13.53
C ASP A 79 8.17 3.90 -12.71
N LEU A 80 7.16 3.47 -11.93
CA LEU A 80 7.22 2.26 -11.11
C LEU A 80 7.64 1.00 -11.90
N PRO A 81 7.15 0.74 -13.12
CA PRO A 81 7.58 -0.43 -13.89
C PRO A 81 9.08 -0.43 -14.20
N ASP A 82 9.66 0.76 -14.40
CA ASP A 82 11.09 0.91 -14.72
C ASP A 82 11.95 0.82 -13.46
N LEU A 83 11.44 1.32 -12.32
CA LEU A 83 12.14 1.33 -11.05
C LEU A 83 12.08 -0.01 -10.31
N ALA A 84 11.02 -0.78 -10.51
CA ALA A 84 10.78 -2.04 -9.81
C ALA A 84 10.64 -3.23 -10.77
N PRO A 85 11.65 -3.51 -11.61
CA PRO A 85 11.56 -4.51 -12.69
C PRO A 85 11.45 -5.95 -12.18
N ASN A 86 11.79 -6.20 -10.92
CA ASN A 86 11.74 -7.54 -10.32
C ASN A 86 10.43 -7.82 -9.58
N VAL A 87 9.54 -6.83 -9.47
CA VAL A 87 8.29 -6.97 -8.75
C VAL A 87 7.30 -7.82 -9.54
N HIS A 88 6.94 -8.96 -8.97
CA HIS A 88 5.94 -9.87 -9.53
C HIS A 88 4.62 -9.91 -8.73
N TRP A 89 4.57 -9.24 -7.57
CA TRP A 89 3.34 -9.12 -6.79
C TRP A 89 3.24 -7.78 -6.09
N VAL A 90 2.07 -7.14 -6.21
CA VAL A 90 1.70 -5.92 -5.48
C VAL A 90 0.45 -6.20 -4.67
N GLN A 91 0.55 -6.13 -3.34
CA GLN A 91 -0.59 -6.15 -2.43
C GLN A 91 -1.01 -4.73 -2.11
N ALA A 92 -2.08 -4.25 -2.70
CA ALA A 92 -2.61 -2.92 -2.41
C ALA A 92 -3.34 -2.84 -1.06
N THR A 93 -3.20 -1.72 -0.36
CA THR A 93 -3.96 -1.40 0.86
C THR A 93 -5.40 -0.99 0.57
N SER A 94 -5.68 -0.57 -0.66
CA SER A 94 -7.02 -0.18 -1.14
C SER A 94 -7.81 -1.35 -1.69
N ALA A 95 -9.15 -1.27 -1.61
CA ALA A 95 -10.05 -2.23 -2.24
C ALA A 95 -10.23 -1.99 -3.75
N GLY A 96 -10.12 -0.74 -4.21
CA GLY A 96 -10.39 -0.33 -5.58
C GLY A 96 -9.16 0.24 -6.29
N ILE A 97 -8.39 -0.60 -6.98
CA ILE A 97 -7.18 -0.18 -7.70
C ILE A 97 -7.33 -0.16 -9.23
N GLY A 98 -8.48 -0.60 -9.75
CA GLY A 98 -8.68 -0.74 -11.20
C GLY A 98 -8.44 0.55 -11.99
N GLN A 99 -8.85 1.70 -11.46
CA GLN A 99 -8.59 2.99 -12.11
C GLN A 99 -7.10 3.37 -12.10
N LEU A 100 -6.37 3.03 -11.04
CA LEU A 100 -4.93 3.27 -10.96
C LEU A 100 -4.20 2.39 -11.98
N VAL A 101 -4.44 1.09 -11.94
CA VAL A 101 -3.83 0.10 -12.85
C VAL A 101 -4.11 0.47 -14.31
N GLY A 102 -5.36 0.90 -14.62
CA GLY A 102 -5.73 1.31 -15.97
C GLY A 102 -5.06 2.61 -16.43
N ARG A 103 -5.00 3.64 -15.58
CA ARG A 103 -4.34 4.91 -15.92
C ARG A 103 -2.84 4.75 -16.16
N GLN A 104 -2.20 3.90 -15.38
CA GLN A 104 -0.77 3.65 -15.47
C GLN A 104 -0.40 2.58 -16.51
N ALA A 105 -1.41 1.98 -17.14
CA ALA A 105 -1.23 0.87 -18.08
C ALA A 105 -0.38 -0.28 -17.50
N TYR A 106 -0.53 -0.55 -16.20
CA TYR A 106 0.28 -1.57 -15.52
C TYR A 106 0.03 -2.99 -16.06
N ALA A 107 -1.18 -3.26 -16.57
CA ALA A 107 -1.45 -4.54 -17.21
C ALA A 107 -0.54 -4.82 -18.43
N ASP A 108 -0.16 -3.76 -19.16
CA ASP A 108 0.71 -3.86 -20.32
C ASP A 108 2.20 -3.70 -19.96
N ARG A 109 2.50 -2.82 -18.98
CA ARG A 109 3.87 -2.48 -18.59
C ARG A 109 4.47 -3.45 -17.56
N MET A 110 3.64 -4.15 -16.82
CA MET A 110 4.01 -5.15 -15.79
C MET A 110 3.19 -6.43 -15.99
N PRO A 111 3.25 -7.10 -17.18
CA PRO A 111 2.35 -8.19 -17.54
C PRO A 111 2.48 -9.43 -16.64
N ASP A 112 3.63 -9.64 -16.04
CA ASP A 112 3.91 -10.77 -15.15
C ASP A 112 3.63 -10.47 -13.67
N THR A 113 3.14 -9.24 -13.36
CA THR A 113 2.87 -8.83 -11.99
C THR A 113 1.43 -9.11 -11.59
N VAL A 114 1.25 -9.78 -10.45
CA VAL A 114 -0.07 -10.01 -9.83
C VAL A 114 -0.42 -8.82 -8.94
N PHE A 115 -1.60 -8.23 -9.16
CA PHE A 115 -2.15 -7.15 -8.31
C PHE A 115 -3.28 -7.69 -7.46
N THR A 116 -3.14 -7.60 -6.14
CA THR A 116 -4.16 -7.99 -5.17
C THR A 116 -4.63 -6.79 -4.35
N THR A 117 -5.81 -6.89 -3.77
CA THR A 117 -6.47 -5.77 -3.09
C THR A 117 -6.94 -6.14 -1.69
N ALA A 118 -7.17 -5.14 -0.84
CA ALA A 118 -7.80 -5.29 0.46
C ALA A 118 -9.35 -5.39 0.37
N ARG A 119 -9.86 -6.04 -0.69
CA ARG A 119 -11.31 -6.17 -0.91
C ARG A 119 -12.00 -6.90 0.25
N GLY A 120 -13.12 -6.33 0.70
CA GLY A 120 -13.96 -6.94 1.73
C GLY A 120 -13.65 -6.50 3.16
N VAL A 121 -12.46 -5.94 3.45
CA VAL A 121 -12.08 -5.53 4.80
C VAL A 121 -13.00 -4.47 5.41
N HIS A 122 -13.65 -3.65 4.59
CA HIS A 122 -14.58 -2.60 5.01
C HIS A 122 -16.06 -3.00 4.90
N ALA A 123 -16.38 -4.20 4.44
CA ALA A 123 -17.76 -4.59 4.15
C ALA A 123 -18.66 -4.58 5.41
N ILE A 124 -18.17 -5.18 6.50
CA ILE A 124 -18.92 -5.26 7.77
C ILE A 124 -19.14 -3.86 8.37
N PRO A 125 -18.10 -3.05 8.66
CA PRO A 125 -18.31 -1.73 9.27
C PRO A 125 -19.13 -0.79 8.39
N LEU A 126 -19.05 -0.88 7.07
CA LEU A 126 -19.89 -0.09 6.16
C LEU A 126 -21.37 -0.53 6.22
N ALA A 127 -21.63 -1.84 6.28
CA ALA A 127 -22.99 -2.36 6.41
C ALA A 127 -23.61 -1.95 7.77
N GLU A 128 -22.87 -2.05 8.86
CA GLU A 128 -23.28 -1.62 10.20
C GLU A 128 -23.58 -0.10 10.23
N PHE A 129 -22.71 0.71 9.65
CA PHE A 129 -22.93 2.15 9.56
C PHE A 129 -24.18 2.49 8.73
N ALA A 130 -24.38 1.83 7.59
CA ALA A 130 -25.57 2.02 6.77
C ALA A 130 -26.86 1.64 7.54
N ALA A 131 -26.88 0.49 8.19
CA ALA A 131 -28.02 0.04 9.00
C ALA A 131 -28.30 1.02 10.17
N MET A 132 -27.26 1.44 10.89
CA MET A 132 -27.37 2.43 11.95
C MET A 132 -27.96 3.75 11.43
N SER A 133 -27.46 4.25 10.30
CA SER A 133 -27.92 5.51 9.70
C SER A 133 -29.39 5.44 9.29
N MET A 134 -29.85 4.31 8.72
CA MET A 134 -31.25 4.07 8.37
C MET A 134 -32.15 4.08 9.62
N LEU A 135 -31.72 3.37 10.69
CA LEU A 135 -32.45 3.33 11.95
C LEU A 135 -32.53 4.70 12.63
N MET A 136 -31.41 5.43 12.69
CA MET A 136 -31.37 6.79 13.23
C MET A 136 -32.32 7.72 12.48
N HIS A 137 -32.29 7.67 11.14
CA HIS A 137 -33.19 8.47 10.32
C HIS A 137 -34.66 8.12 10.56
N SER A 138 -35.01 6.83 10.54
CA SER A 138 -36.40 6.38 10.74
C SER A 138 -36.95 6.70 12.13
N ARG A 139 -36.11 6.73 13.15
CA ARG A 139 -36.45 7.03 14.54
C ARG A 139 -36.29 8.51 14.91
N ARG A 140 -35.86 9.35 13.96
CA ARG A 140 -35.53 10.77 14.20
C ARG A 140 -34.54 10.97 15.38
N ALA A 141 -33.62 10.02 15.56
CA ALA A 141 -32.61 10.08 16.60
C ALA A 141 -31.51 11.06 16.13
N GLY A 142 -31.40 12.20 16.78
CA GLY A 142 -30.44 13.27 16.42
C GLY A 142 -31.10 14.65 16.21
N HIS A 143 -32.41 14.74 16.51
CA HIS A 143 -33.15 16.01 16.59
C HIS A 143 -33.44 16.37 18.03
#